data_4ab8f7e662512355faec60f202f74c8e
#
_entry.id   4ab8f7e662512355faec60f202f74c8e
#
_cell.length_a   1.000
_cell.length_b   1.000
_cell.length_c   1.000
_cell.angle_alpha   90.00
_cell.angle_beta   90.00
_cell.angle_gamma   90.00
#
_symmetry.space_group_name_H-M   'P 1'
#
loop_
_entity.id
_entity.type
_entity.pdbx_description
1 polymer ?
#
loop_
_entity_poly.entity_id
_entity_poly.type
_entity_poly.pdbx_seq_one_letter_code
_entity_poly.pdbx_strand_id
1 'polypeptide(L)'
;MIAKIYPDNHPDLQGKKDPTHPVRYFDIRKLTPTECYRLMGVPQAQIEKLMATEKRPYVAFVGVDRQLEVLGLEPSATGKEVADAYEDAMRDYNQQREEAQRFIDQGYQDPATRPAKDDEGEDIIYGYKTEEEYGTFLRKAQDELEANELYAANLRQAYQAICDARTEQRYGDVQVISNSSHYKLAGNSIVCDVLMYIYEEFLYPTGRRLKGEVTDLFAQPQFVLKRDWLADPLRVVTLCSGYDSQCIAFQMLQERHPDFRFELKAWAEFDPESKRPLNEQPAVVAHNLLFPQWDDLADADIDLLTYSTPCQSISQAGKREGIKKGSDTRSAVLWYTEEAVRTMRPKVLLQENVRALINQVNMPDFREWCQLLESHGYVNFLAPSFPIAWSKDKRERKTVPGILNAKHYGVAQNRERVYMISVRADVLGDTQYKFPRPFELQTCIADILEEGVSEKFFLKPDSVIKFLSKNETKQRVQCDARIDNAESRSFVGEANEADQQAQIYYEVTDHKLSREEIEHVRQGGHIAG
;
A
#
# COMPACT_ATOMS: atom_id res chain seq x y z
N MET A 1 -2.55 -7.63 -7.45
CA MET A 1 -2.76 -9.05 -7.78
C MET A 1 -1.55 -9.56 -8.53
N ILE A 2 -1.23 -10.82 -8.39
CA ILE A 2 -0.06 -11.46 -9.00
C ILE A 2 -0.56 -12.61 -9.85
N ALA A 3 -0.08 -12.69 -11.09
CA ALA A 3 -0.29 -13.84 -11.95
C ALA A 3 0.98 -14.71 -11.92
N LYS A 4 0.83 -15.99 -11.63
CA LYS A 4 1.88 -17.01 -11.75
C LYS A 4 1.64 -17.75 -13.04
N ILE A 5 2.58 -17.65 -13.98
CA ILE A 5 2.53 -18.36 -15.26
C ILE A 5 3.30 -19.66 -15.11
N TYR A 6 2.70 -20.75 -15.54
CA TYR A 6 3.32 -22.08 -15.47
C TYR A 6 4.01 -22.39 -16.80
N PRO A 7 5.25 -22.88 -16.79
CA PRO A 7 5.87 -23.39 -18.02
C PRO A 7 5.14 -24.63 -18.52
N ASP A 8 5.16 -24.87 -19.83
CA ASP A 8 4.41 -25.93 -20.50
C ASP A 8 4.65 -27.36 -19.97
N ASN A 9 5.73 -27.56 -19.24
CA ASN A 9 6.13 -28.87 -18.67
C ASN A 9 5.88 -28.95 -17.15
N HIS A 10 5.20 -27.95 -16.54
CA HIS A 10 4.99 -27.96 -15.09
C HIS A 10 4.16 -29.17 -14.64
N PRO A 11 4.54 -29.86 -13.53
CA PRO A 11 3.85 -31.06 -13.05
C PRO A 11 2.35 -30.89 -12.80
N ASP A 12 1.93 -29.72 -12.28
CA ASP A 12 0.53 -29.41 -11.98
C ASP A 12 -0.35 -29.31 -13.23
N LEU A 13 0.26 -29.24 -14.42
CA LEU A 13 -0.41 -29.22 -15.71
C LEU A 13 -0.57 -30.61 -16.34
N GLN A 14 -0.04 -31.67 -15.70
CA GLN A 14 -0.18 -33.01 -16.22
C GLN A 14 -1.64 -33.43 -16.32
N GLY A 15 -2.07 -33.78 -17.54
CA GLY A 15 -3.47 -34.12 -17.84
C GLY A 15 -4.41 -32.96 -18.16
N LYS A 16 -3.93 -31.72 -18.09
CA LYS A 16 -4.72 -30.51 -18.39
C LYS A 16 -4.35 -29.87 -19.73
N LYS A 17 -3.42 -30.44 -20.48
CA LYS A 17 -2.97 -29.90 -21.76
C LYS A 17 -3.96 -30.19 -22.87
N ASP A 18 -4.43 -29.16 -23.57
CA ASP A 18 -5.02 -29.29 -24.90
C ASP A 18 -3.88 -29.28 -25.93
N PRO A 19 -3.62 -30.39 -26.65
CA PRO A 19 -2.53 -30.48 -27.62
C PRO A 19 -2.76 -29.59 -28.87
N THR A 20 -3.95 -29.00 -29.02
CA THR A 20 -4.32 -28.19 -30.19
C THR A 20 -4.08 -26.68 -29.99
N HIS A 21 -3.85 -26.25 -28.75
CA HIS A 21 -3.58 -24.85 -28.43
C HIS A 21 -2.34 -24.75 -27.53
N PRO A 22 -1.33 -23.96 -27.88
CA PRO A 22 -0.21 -23.63 -27.02
C PRO A 22 -0.68 -22.66 -25.92
N VAL A 23 -1.21 -23.25 -24.85
CA VAL A 23 -1.85 -22.53 -23.77
C VAL A 23 -0.85 -22.25 -22.66
N ARG A 24 -0.67 -21.00 -22.27
CA ARG A 24 0.02 -20.63 -21.04
C ARG A 24 -0.98 -20.63 -19.90
N TYR A 25 -0.77 -21.48 -18.89
CA TYR A 25 -1.60 -21.55 -17.71
C TYR A 25 -1.09 -20.58 -16.65
N PHE A 26 -1.99 -19.85 -16.00
CA PHE A 26 -1.63 -18.96 -14.91
C PHE A 26 -2.70 -18.92 -13.84
N ASP A 27 -2.26 -18.74 -12.60
CA ASP A 27 -3.12 -18.47 -11.45
C ASP A 27 -2.98 -17.02 -11.02
N ILE A 28 -4.08 -16.37 -10.71
CA ILE A 28 -4.09 -15.01 -10.17
C ILE A 28 -4.42 -15.08 -8.70
N ARG A 29 -3.61 -14.41 -7.88
CA ARG A 29 -3.83 -14.33 -6.44
C ARG A 29 -3.64 -12.92 -5.88
N LYS A 30 -4.19 -12.69 -4.71
CA LYS A 30 -3.86 -11.53 -3.89
C LYS A 30 -2.47 -11.72 -3.29
N LEU A 31 -1.81 -10.61 -2.96
CA LEU A 31 -0.64 -10.65 -2.08
C LEU A 31 -1.06 -11.12 -0.70
N THR A 32 -0.19 -11.88 -0.04
CA THR A 32 -0.37 -12.20 1.38
C THR A 32 -0.06 -10.97 2.25
N PRO A 33 -0.47 -10.94 3.52
CA PRO A 33 -0.05 -9.90 4.45
C PRO A 33 1.48 -9.79 4.58
N THR A 34 2.19 -10.90 4.64
CA THR A 34 3.67 -10.97 4.67
C THR A 34 4.28 -10.26 3.47
N GLU A 35 3.82 -10.57 2.26
CA GLU A 35 4.29 -9.95 1.02
C GLU A 35 3.98 -8.43 1.00
N CYS A 36 2.83 -8.04 1.53
CA CYS A 36 2.50 -6.62 1.68
C CYS A 36 3.48 -5.90 2.61
N TYR A 37 3.87 -6.51 3.73
CA TYR A 37 4.89 -5.94 4.61
C TYR A 37 6.28 -5.91 3.98
N ARG A 38 6.67 -6.95 3.21
CA ARG A 38 7.92 -6.94 2.44
C ARG A 38 7.95 -5.79 1.41
N LEU A 39 6.82 -5.50 0.76
CA LEU A 39 6.66 -4.31 -0.11
C LEU A 39 6.78 -2.99 0.65
N MET A 40 6.60 -2.99 1.96
CA MET A 40 6.80 -1.81 2.80
C MET A 40 8.21 -1.74 3.38
N GLY A 41 9.12 -2.65 2.99
CA GLY A 41 10.49 -2.72 3.48
C GLY A 41 10.59 -3.19 4.93
N VAL A 42 9.59 -3.90 5.44
CA VAL A 42 9.61 -4.42 6.82
C VAL A 42 10.53 -5.64 6.88
N PRO A 43 11.55 -5.66 7.76
CA PRO A 43 12.42 -6.81 7.94
C PRO A 43 11.66 -8.07 8.39
N GLN A 44 12.13 -9.25 7.97
CA GLN A 44 11.45 -10.52 8.21
C GLN A 44 11.18 -10.77 9.70
N ALA A 45 12.14 -10.47 10.59
CA ALA A 45 11.97 -10.62 12.04
C ALA A 45 10.82 -9.76 12.62
N GLN A 46 10.56 -8.59 12.02
CA GLN A 46 9.46 -7.73 12.43
C GLN A 46 8.13 -8.21 11.83
N ILE A 47 8.15 -8.77 10.62
CA ILE A 47 6.97 -9.41 10.02
C ILE A 47 6.51 -10.58 10.89
N GLU A 48 7.43 -11.41 11.37
CA GLU A 48 7.11 -12.54 12.26
C GLU A 48 6.42 -12.09 13.54
N LYS A 49 6.87 -10.99 14.15
CA LYS A 49 6.19 -10.38 15.29
C LYS A 49 4.78 -9.88 14.96
N LEU A 50 4.61 -9.21 13.80
CA LEU A 50 3.30 -8.74 13.33
C LEU A 50 2.34 -9.89 13.06
N MET A 51 2.84 -10.99 12.51
CA MET A 51 2.06 -12.20 12.20
C MET A 51 1.91 -13.15 13.40
N ALA A 52 2.31 -12.72 14.61
CA ALA A 52 2.27 -13.55 15.81
C ALA A 52 0.86 -14.03 16.13
N THR A 53 0.78 -15.23 16.66
CA THR A 53 -0.43 -15.84 17.21
C THR A 53 -0.32 -15.99 18.72
N GLU A 54 -1.44 -15.93 19.42
CA GLU A 54 -1.53 -16.20 20.85
C GLU A 54 -2.50 -17.35 21.10
N LYS A 55 -2.15 -18.22 22.03
CA LYS A 55 -3.10 -19.24 22.53
C LYS A 55 -4.13 -18.57 23.42
N ARG A 56 -5.32 -18.41 22.92
CA ARG A 56 -6.43 -17.84 23.69
C ARG A 56 -7.75 -18.52 23.37
N PRO A 57 -8.72 -18.41 24.28
CA PRO A 57 -10.08 -18.82 23.98
C PRO A 57 -10.65 -17.95 22.87
N TYR A 58 -11.36 -18.57 21.95
CA TYR A 58 -12.15 -17.89 20.95
C TYR A 58 -13.54 -18.53 20.86
N VAL A 59 -14.50 -17.76 20.37
CA VAL A 59 -15.85 -18.25 20.14
C VAL A 59 -15.92 -18.73 18.70
N ALA A 60 -16.12 -20.02 18.50
CA ALA A 60 -16.29 -20.63 17.19
C ALA A 60 -17.78 -20.82 16.86
N PHE A 61 -18.16 -20.52 15.64
CA PHE A 61 -19.46 -20.88 15.09
C PHE A 61 -19.45 -22.37 14.70
N VAL A 62 -20.50 -23.10 15.07
CA VAL A 62 -20.53 -24.54 14.88
C VAL A 62 -21.28 -24.92 13.60
N GLY A 63 -20.64 -25.72 12.75
CA GLY A 63 -21.27 -26.31 11.56
C GLY A 63 -21.42 -25.36 10.37
N VAL A 64 -20.69 -24.24 10.36
CA VAL A 64 -20.77 -23.20 9.31
C VAL A 64 -19.40 -22.88 8.69
N ASP A 65 -18.47 -23.82 8.69
CA ASP A 65 -17.12 -23.60 8.15
C ASP A 65 -17.14 -23.18 6.67
N ARG A 66 -18.01 -23.79 5.86
CA ARG A 66 -18.19 -23.39 4.45
C ARG A 66 -18.73 -21.97 4.30
N GLN A 67 -19.62 -21.54 5.17
CA GLN A 67 -20.20 -20.19 5.14
C GLN A 67 -19.16 -19.15 5.56
N LEU A 68 -18.31 -19.45 6.53
CA LEU A 68 -17.16 -18.61 6.89
C LEU A 68 -16.19 -18.50 5.70
N GLU A 69 -15.91 -19.59 5.02
CA GLU A 69 -15.07 -19.61 3.82
C GLU A 69 -15.66 -18.75 2.68
N VAL A 70 -16.98 -18.77 2.49
CA VAL A 70 -17.66 -17.89 1.50
C VAL A 70 -17.39 -16.41 1.78
N LEU A 71 -17.29 -16.02 3.06
CA LEU A 71 -16.92 -14.67 3.48
C LEU A 71 -15.40 -14.46 3.54
N GLY A 72 -14.58 -15.49 3.23
CA GLY A 72 -13.12 -15.42 3.31
C GLY A 72 -12.57 -15.39 4.73
N LEU A 73 -13.30 -15.98 5.68
CA LEU A 73 -12.99 -15.96 7.11
C LEU A 73 -12.51 -17.32 7.61
N GLU A 74 -11.67 -17.27 8.65
CA GLU A 74 -11.20 -18.44 9.37
C GLU A 74 -12.25 -18.93 10.41
N PRO A 75 -12.19 -20.18 10.87
CA PRO A 75 -13.09 -20.71 11.89
C PRO A 75 -13.08 -19.95 13.23
N SER A 76 -12.00 -19.19 13.50
CA SER A 76 -11.85 -18.35 14.70
C SER A 76 -12.37 -16.93 14.53
N ALA A 77 -13.02 -16.63 13.40
CA ALA A 77 -13.57 -15.30 13.15
C ALA A 77 -14.60 -14.90 14.21
N THR A 78 -14.51 -13.67 14.66
CA THR A 78 -15.46 -13.06 15.59
C THR A 78 -16.74 -12.65 14.88
N GLY A 79 -17.84 -12.50 15.62
CA GLY A 79 -19.10 -11.99 15.06
C GLY A 79 -18.94 -10.61 14.40
N LYS A 80 -18.02 -9.78 14.91
CA LYS A 80 -17.69 -8.49 14.29
C LYS A 80 -16.99 -8.68 12.94
N GLU A 81 -16.00 -9.56 12.85
CA GLU A 81 -15.30 -9.83 11.59
C GLU A 81 -16.25 -10.42 10.54
N VAL A 82 -17.21 -11.24 10.97
CA VAL A 82 -18.28 -11.76 10.09
C VAL A 82 -19.15 -10.62 9.55
N ALA A 83 -19.56 -9.69 10.41
CA ALA A 83 -20.35 -8.53 9.99
C ALA A 83 -19.56 -7.60 9.06
N ASP A 84 -18.33 -7.26 9.43
CA ASP A 84 -17.46 -6.39 8.63
C ASP A 84 -17.18 -7.00 7.24
N ALA A 85 -16.87 -8.30 7.17
CA ALA A 85 -16.61 -8.98 5.90
C ALA A 85 -17.85 -9.03 4.99
N TYR A 86 -19.01 -9.27 5.58
CA TYR A 86 -20.29 -9.25 4.86
C TYR A 86 -20.61 -7.84 4.33
N GLU A 87 -20.47 -6.81 5.16
CA GLU A 87 -20.72 -5.41 4.76
C GLU A 87 -19.78 -4.97 3.65
N ASP A 88 -18.49 -5.31 3.73
CA ASP A 88 -17.50 -4.99 2.71
C ASP A 88 -17.86 -5.68 1.37
N ALA A 89 -18.18 -6.98 1.41
CA ALA A 89 -18.58 -7.73 0.21
C ALA A 89 -19.89 -7.22 -0.41
N MET A 90 -20.85 -6.84 0.41
CA MET A 90 -22.13 -6.26 -0.07
C MET A 90 -21.97 -4.85 -0.59
N ARG A 91 -21.04 -4.06 -0.07
CA ARG A 91 -20.70 -2.73 -0.60
C ARG A 91 -20.13 -2.83 -2.00
N ASP A 92 -19.17 -3.76 -2.20
CA ASP A 92 -18.58 -4.01 -3.51
C ASP A 92 -19.66 -4.48 -4.53
N TYR A 93 -20.56 -5.36 -4.09
CA TYR A 93 -21.69 -5.80 -4.90
C TYR A 93 -22.61 -4.64 -5.30
N ASN A 94 -23.01 -3.79 -4.35
CA ASN A 94 -23.92 -2.68 -4.62
C ASN A 94 -23.30 -1.67 -5.60
N GLN A 95 -22.02 -1.35 -5.43
CA GLN A 95 -21.30 -0.47 -6.36
C GLN A 95 -21.31 -1.03 -7.78
N GLN A 96 -21.01 -2.32 -7.95
CA GLN A 96 -20.97 -2.96 -9.26
C GLN A 96 -22.34 -3.05 -9.91
N ARG A 97 -23.36 -3.34 -9.10
CA ARG A 97 -24.76 -3.36 -9.55
C ARG A 97 -25.19 -1.99 -10.04
N GLU A 98 -24.88 -0.93 -9.30
CA GLU A 98 -25.21 0.44 -9.69
C GLU A 98 -24.49 0.86 -10.97
N GLU A 99 -23.23 0.48 -11.16
CA GLU A 99 -22.46 0.77 -12.38
C GLU A 99 -23.09 0.06 -13.60
N ALA A 100 -23.43 -1.23 -13.48
CA ALA A 100 -24.07 -1.99 -14.54
C ALA A 100 -25.49 -1.48 -14.85
N GLN A 101 -26.27 -1.15 -13.82
CA GLN A 101 -27.63 -0.63 -13.99
C GLN A 101 -27.61 0.75 -14.67
N ARG A 102 -26.70 1.65 -14.28
CA ARG A 102 -26.54 2.95 -14.95
C ARG A 102 -26.25 2.78 -16.44
N PHE A 103 -25.39 1.83 -16.81
CA PHE A 103 -25.10 1.57 -18.22
C PHE A 103 -26.35 1.09 -18.97
N ILE A 104 -27.16 0.21 -18.38
CA ILE A 104 -28.41 -0.28 -18.95
C ILE A 104 -29.43 0.85 -19.11
N ASP A 105 -29.60 1.67 -18.07
CA ASP A 105 -30.58 2.76 -18.02
C ASP A 105 -30.22 3.90 -18.99
N GLN A 106 -28.95 4.15 -19.27
CA GLN A 106 -28.50 5.13 -20.26
C GLN A 106 -28.95 4.79 -21.69
N GLY A 107 -29.15 3.50 -21.98
CA GLY A 107 -29.55 3.07 -23.31
C GLY A 107 -28.49 3.32 -24.38
N TYR A 108 -28.84 2.99 -25.61
CA TYR A 108 -27.97 3.26 -26.76
C TYR A 108 -27.88 4.76 -27.05
N GLN A 109 -26.66 5.25 -27.15
CA GLN A 109 -26.36 6.64 -27.53
C GLN A 109 -25.70 6.64 -28.91
N ASP A 110 -26.38 7.18 -29.91
CA ASP A 110 -25.88 7.25 -31.29
C ASP A 110 -24.55 8.04 -31.34
N PRO A 111 -23.46 7.45 -31.86
CA PRO A 111 -22.16 8.12 -31.99
C PRO A 111 -22.19 9.47 -32.71
N ALA A 112 -23.17 9.68 -33.59
CA ALA A 112 -23.31 10.92 -34.34
C ALA A 112 -23.91 12.08 -33.53
N THR A 113 -24.66 11.77 -32.46
CA THR A 113 -25.45 12.76 -31.69
C THR A 113 -25.17 12.78 -30.20
N ARG A 114 -24.48 11.76 -29.67
CA ARG A 114 -24.18 11.65 -28.25
C ARG A 114 -23.22 12.75 -27.78
N PRO A 115 -23.35 13.25 -26.55
CA PRO A 115 -22.43 14.24 -25.99
C PRO A 115 -21.02 13.68 -25.88
N ALA A 116 -20.01 14.47 -26.24
CA ALA A 116 -18.61 14.09 -26.10
C ALA A 116 -18.08 14.36 -24.68
N LYS A 117 -18.78 15.23 -23.93
CA LYS A 117 -18.40 15.66 -22.58
C LYS A 117 -19.60 15.61 -21.65
N ASP A 118 -19.32 15.35 -20.37
CA ASP A 118 -20.31 15.44 -19.31
C ASP A 118 -20.58 16.89 -18.87
N ASP A 119 -21.46 17.06 -17.88
CA ASP A 119 -21.84 18.36 -17.34
C ASP A 119 -20.68 19.08 -16.62
N GLU A 120 -19.59 18.36 -16.28
CA GLU A 120 -18.39 18.88 -15.65
C GLU A 120 -17.28 19.19 -16.66
N GLY A 121 -17.52 18.89 -17.96
CA GLY A 121 -16.61 19.15 -19.09
C GLY A 121 -15.55 18.08 -19.32
N GLU A 122 -15.66 16.92 -18.66
CA GLU A 122 -14.81 15.75 -18.84
C GLU A 122 -15.25 14.93 -20.06
N ASP A 123 -14.29 14.29 -20.77
CA ASP A 123 -14.58 13.47 -21.94
C ASP A 123 -15.31 12.18 -21.57
N ILE A 124 -16.49 11.95 -22.17
CA ILE A 124 -17.28 10.74 -21.96
C ILE A 124 -16.76 9.62 -22.86
N ILE A 125 -16.33 8.50 -22.26
CA ILE A 125 -15.88 7.31 -22.97
C ILE A 125 -17.01 6.28 -23.02
N TYR A 126 -17.61 6.11 -24.17
CA TYR A 126 -18.77 5.20 -24.37
C TYR A 126 -18.38 3.75 -24.63
N GLY A 127 -17.21 3.30 -24.64
CA GLY A 127 -16.82 1.89 -24.83
C GLY A 127 -17.27 1.20 -26.13
N TYR A 128 -18.25 1.74 -26.86
CA TYR A 128 -18.84 1.19 -28.10
C TYR A 128 -18.94 2.25 -29.20
N LYS A 129 -18.87 1.79 -30.47
CA LYS A 129 -18.93 2.64 -31.66
C LYS A 129 -20.14 2.36 -32.56
N THR A 130 -20.80 1.21 -32.39
CA THR A 130 -21.96 0.78 -33.16
C THR A 130 -23.06 0.26 -32.24
N GLU A 131 -24.29 0.20 -32.78
CA GLU A 131 -25.43 -0.39 -32.08
C GLU A 131 -25.25 -1.89 -31.81
N GLU A 132 -24.57 -2.60 -32.70
CA GLU A 132 -24.22 -4.02 -32.50
C GLU A 132 -23.23 -4.22 -31.36
N GLU A 133 -22.20 -3.37 -31.30
CA GLU A 133 -21.26 -3.36 -30.16
C GLU A 133 -21.99 -3.04 -28.88
N TYR A 134 -22.85 -2.02 -28.84
CA TYR A 134 -23.68 -1.70 -27.68
C TYR A 134 -24.53 -2.90 -27.25
N GLY A 135 -25.21 -3.59 -28.19
CA GLY A 135 -26.00 -4.78 -27.89
C GLY A 135 -25.16 -5.93 -27.28
N THR A 136 -23.87 -5.99 -27.62
CA THR A 136 -22.94 -6.94 -27.00
C THR A 136 -22.59 -6.53 -25.59
N PHE A 137 -22.29 -5.26 -25.33
CA PHE A 137 -22.04 -4.72 -24.00
C PHE A 137 -23.27 -4.80 -23.09
N LEU A 138 -24.46 -4.53 -23.65
CA LEU A 138 -25.72 -4.63 -22.93
C LEU A 138 -25.98 -6.06 -22.42
N ARG A 139 -25.81 -7.07 -23.27
CA ARG A 139 -25.93 -8.48 -22.87
C ARG A 139 -24.92 -8.82 -21.77
N LYS A 140 -23.68 -8.38 -21.91
CA LYS A 140 -22.64 -8.59 -20.90
C LYS A 140 -23.01 -7.93 -19.57
N ALA A 141 -23.52 -6.70 -19.56
CA ALA A 141 -23.95 -6.02 -18.35
C ALA A 141 -25.15 -6.72 -17.68
N GLN A 142 -26.06 -7.26 -18.49
CA GLN A 142 -27.19 -8.07 -17.98
C GLN A 142 -26.71 -9.38 -17.38
N ASP A 143 -25.81 -10.12 -18.04
CA ASP A 143 -25.23 -11.36 -17.54
C ASP A 143 -24.43 -11.10 -16.23
N GLU A 144 -23.70 -9.97 -16.16
CA GLU A 144 -23.00 -9.54 -14.95
C GLU A 144 -23.95 -9.20 -13.79
N LEU A 145 -25.08 -8.58 -14.07
CA LEU A 145 -26.12 -8.33 -13.06
C LEU A 145 -26.67 -9.63 -12.49
N GLU A 146 -27.03 -10.58 -13.36
CA GLU A 146 -27.57 -11.87 -12.94
C GLU A 146 -26.55 -12.67 -12.10
N ALA A 147 -25.28 -12.72 -12.55
CA ALA A 147 -24.20 -13.38 -11.80
C ALA A 147 -23.93 -12.70 -10.45
N ASN A 148 -23.99 -11.36 -10.41
CA ASN A 148 -23.80 -10.61 -9.17
C ASN A 148 -24.98 -10.78 -8.20
N GLU A 149 -26.21 -10.89 -8.70
CA GLU A 149 -27.37 -11.20 -7.85
C GLU A 149 -27.26 -12.57 -7.19
N LEU A 150 -26.83 -13.58 -7.95
CA LEU A 150 -26.59 -14.93 -7.40
C LEU A 150 -25.47 -14.90 -6.34
N TYR A 151 -24.39 -14.18 -6.60
CA TYR A 151 -23.30 -14.00 -5.65
C TYR A 151 -23.79 -13.34 -4.35
N ALA A 152 -24.56 -12.25 -4.46
CA ALA A 152 -25.12 -11.56 -3.30
C ALA A 152 -26.14 -12.43 -2.52
N ALA A 153 -26.91 -13.25 -3.23
CA ALA A 153 -27.80 -14.22 -2.59
C ALA A 153 -27.01 -15.25 -1.77
N ASN A 154 -25.92 -15.77 -2.31
CA ASN A 154 -25.02 -16.70 -1.61
C ASN A 154 -24.36 -16.05 -0.39
N LEU A 155 -23.92 -14.79 -0.50
CA LEU A 155 -23.38 -14.03 0.65
C LEU A 155 -24.42 -13.85 1.76
N ARG A 156 -25.65 -13.46 1.41
CA ARG A 156 -26.74 -13.28 2.37
C ARG A 156 -27.08 -14.61 3.07
N GLN A 157 -27.16 -15.70 2.31
CA GLN A 157 -27.42 -17.03 2.85
C GLN A 157 -26.30 -17.49 3.80
N ALA A 158 -25.03 -17.28 3.41
CA ALA A 158 -23.88 -17.61 4.24
C ALA A 158 -23.89 -16.79 5.53
N TYR A 159 -24.08 -15.48 5.44
CA TYR A 159 -24.14 -14.58 6.60
C TYR A 159 -25.27 -14.97 7.55
N GLN A 160 -26.49 -15.21 7.03
CA GLN A 160 -27.63 -15.62 7.85
C GLN A 160 -27.37 -16.95 8.56
N ALA A 161 -26.80 -17.94 7.84
CA ALA A 161 -26.47 -19.23 8.45
C ALA A 161 -25.44 -19.11 9.59
N ILE A 162 -24.47 -18.19 9.46
CA ILE A 162 -23.49 -17.92 10.53
C ILE A 162 -24.19 -17.23 11.71
N CYS A 163 -25.07 -16.26 11.46
CA CYS A 163 -25.82 -15.56 12.52
C CYS A 163 -26.73 -16.51 13.31
N ASP A 164 -27.28 -17.51 12.64
CA ASP A 164 -28.17 -18.52 13.26
C ASP A 164 -27.41 -19.69 13.91
N ALA A 165 -26.07 -19.75 13.67
CA ALA A 165 -25.27 -20.86 14.16
C ALA A 165 -25.06 -20.80 15.67
N ARG A 166 -25.09 -22.00 16.29
CA ARG A 166 -24.68 -22.15 17.68
C ARG A 166 -23.19 -21.83 17.81
N THR A 167 -22.81 -21.18 18.90
CA THR A 167 -21.43 -20.91 19.23
C THR A 167 -20.92 -21.81 20.35
N GLU A 168 -19.64 -22.12 20.31
CA GLU A 168 -18.93 -22.81 21.39
C GLU A 168 -17.56 -22.14 21.65
N GLN A 169 -17.10 -22.26 22.89
CA GLN A 169 -15.76 -21.77 23.24
C GLN A 169 -14.70 -22.83 22.87
N ARG A 170 -13.73 -22.43 22.05
CA ARG A 170 -12.56 -23.24 21.70
C ARG A 170 -11.29 -22.55 22.17
N TYR A 171 -10.20 -23.29 22.20
CA TYR A 171 -8.85 -22.78 22.47
C TYR A 171 -7.96 -23.11 21.30
N GLY A 172 -7.21 -22.14 20.86
CA GLY A 172 -6.29 -22.30 19.73
C GLY A 172 -5.37 -21.12 19.53
N ASP A 173 -4.50 -21.27 18.56
CA ASP A 173 -3.62 -20.17 18.13
C ASP A 173 -4.44 -19.19 17.31
N VAL A 174 -4.68 -18.01 17.88
CA VAL A 174 -5.43 -16.92 17.23
C VAL A 174 -4.47 -15.81 16.88
N GLN A 175 -4.57 -15.28 15.66
CA GLN A 175 -3.78 -14.13 15.25
C GLN A 175 -4.05 -12.93 16.16
N VAL A 176 -2.99 -12.24 16.56
CA VAL A 176 -3.11 -11.01 17.38
C VAL A 176 -3.76 -9.89 16.56
N ILE A 177 -3.42 -9.84 15.28
CA ILE A 177 -3.96 -8.88 14.31
C ILE A 177 -4.70 -9.67 13.21
N SER A 178 -5.93 -9.30 12.87
CA SER A 178 -6.69 -9.96 11.80
C SER A 178 -6.08 -9.74 10.41
N ASN A 179 -6.33 -10.65 9.46
CA ASN A 179 -5.83 -10.51 8.08
C ASN A 179 -6.28 -9.19 7.42
N SER A 180 -7.53 -8.77 7.64
CA SER A 180 -8.03 -7.49 7.10
C SER A 180 -7.29 -6.29 7.69
N SER A 181 -6.98 -6.34 8.99
CA SER A 181 -6.19 -5.31 9.66
C SER A 181 -4.74 -5.28 9.16
N HIS A 182 -4.12 -6.43 8.87
CA HIS A 182 -2.79 -6.48 8.25
C HIS A 182 -2.74 -5.73 6.92
N TYR A 183 -3.72 -5.92 6.03
CA TYR A 183 -3.77 -5.18 4.76
C TYR A 183 -3.94 -3.67 4.97
N LYS A 184 -4.80 -3.26 5.91
CA LYS A 184 -4.98 -1.84 6.27
C LYS A 184 -3.69 -1.24 6.83
N LEU A 185 -3.02 -1.95 7.74
CA LEU A 185 -1.75 -1.53 8.34
C LEU A 185 -0.64 -1.38 7.30
N ALA A 186 -0.41 -2.40 6.48
CA ALA A 186 0.59 -2.33 5.42
C ALA A 186 0.25 -1.23 4.40
N GLY A 187 -1.02 -1.10 3.98
CA GLY A 187 -1.46 -0.08 3.01
C GLY A 187 -1.31 1.36 3.51
N ASN A 188 -1.60 1.60 4.78
CA ASN A 188 -1.53 2.93 5.40
C ASN A 188 -0.13 3.30 5.89
N SER A 189 0.82 2.37 5.92
CA SER A 189 2.13 2.57 6.49
C SER A 189 3.08 3.39 5.61
N ILE A 190 4.19 3.80 6.19
CA ILE A 190 5.33 4.42 5.52
C ILE A 190 6.34 3.32 5.16
N VAL A 191 7.01 3.47 4.01
CA VAL A 191 8.05 2.52 3.58
C VAL A 191 9.29 2.69 4.46
N CYS A 192 9.69 1.61 5.15
CA CYS A 192 10.78 1.63 6.14
C CYS A 192 12.12 2.02 5.53
N ASP A 193 12.44 1.51 4.31
CA ASP A 193 13.68 1.86 3.61
C ASP A 193 13.78 3.36 3.32
N VAL A 194 12.69 3.98 2.87
CA VAL A 194 12.69 5.44 2.58
C VAL A 194 12.95 6.23 3.85
N LEU A 195 12.29 5.85 4.96
CA LEU A 195 12.51 6.49 6.26
C LEU A 195 13.96 6.31 6.72
N MET A 196 14.49 5.10 6.65
CA MET A 196 15.87 4.80 7.05
C MET A 196 16.87 5.70 6.30
N TYR A 197 16.73 5.84 4.96
CA TYR A 197 17.59 6.73 4.19
C TYR A 197 17.40 8.21 4.54
N ILE A 198 16.17 8.65 4.84
CA ILE A 198 15.90 10.02 5.31
C ILE A 198 16.60 10.27 6.66
N TYR A 199 16.50 9.32 7.61
CA TYR A 199 17.17 9.43 8.91
C TYR A 199 18.69 9.43 8.76
N GLU A 200 19.23 8.56 7.90
CA GLU A 200 20.67 8.47 7.64
C GLU A 200 21.24 9.82 7.17
N GLU A 201 20.52 10.61 6.38
CA GLU A 201 21.01 11.89 5.85
C GLU A 201 21.25 12.96 6.91
N PHE A 202 20.53 12.94 8.04
CA PHE A 202 20.81 13.91 9.11
C PHE A 202 21.50 13.31 10.36
N LEU A 203 21.68 11.98 10.41
CA LEU A 203 22.40 11.30 11.48
C LEU A 203 23.79 10.84 11.01
N TYR A 204 23.89 10.24 9.84
CA TYR A 204 25.11 9.66 9.24
C TYR A 204 25.18 9.97 7.74
N PRO A 205 25.32 11.23 7.33
CA PRO A 205 25.22 11.59 5.91
C PRO A 205 26.24 10.82 5.06
N THR A 206 25.76 10.08 4.10
CA THR A 206 26.59 9.23 3.24
C THR A 206 27.44 10.02 2.25
N GLY A 207 27.10 11.29 2.01
CA GLY A 207 27.74 12.12 1.00
C GLY A 207 27.57 11.58 -0.43
N ARG A 208 26.61 10.64 -0.64
CA ARG A 208 26.35 10.00 -1.94
C ARG A 208 26.07 11.06 -3.00
N ARG A 209 26.84 11.01 -4.10
CA ARG A 209 26.67 11.90 -5.26
C ARG A 209 26.15 11.11 -6.45
N LEU A 210 25.36 11.78 -7.29
CA LEU A 210 24.98 11.22 -8.58
C LEU A 210 26.13 11.36 -9.59
N LYS A 211 26.25 10.41 -10.52
CA LYS A 211 27.26 10.47 -11.59
C LYS A 211 27.06 11.75 -12.40
N GLY A 212 28.11 12.56 -12.52
CA GLY A 212 28.08 13.83 -13.25
C GLY A 212 27.58 15.03 -12.43
N GLU A 213 27.31 14.87 -11.15
CA GLU A 213 26.94 15.98 -10.27
C GLU A 213 28.16 16.88 -9.99
N VAL A 214 28.04 18.17 -10.34
CA VAL A 214 29.06 19.18 -10.06
C VAL A 214 28.98 19.60 -8.60
N THR A 215 30.12 19.69 -7.94
CA THR A 215 30.18 20.21 -6.55
C THR A 215 29.91 21.70 -6.60
N ASP A 216 28.81 22.14 -5.99
CA ASP A 216 28.60 23.54 -5.70
C ASP A 216 29.49 23.95 -4.52
N LEU A 217 30.55 24.75 -4.84
CA LEU A 217 31.49 25.22 -3.83
C LEU A 217 30.88 26.24 -2.85
N PHE A 218 29.70 26.79 -3.19
CA PHE A 218 28.97 27.76 -2.38
C PHE A 218 27.74 27.14 -1.69
N ALA A 219 27.52 25.83 -1.87
CA ALA A 219 26.42 25.15 -1.20
C ALA A 219 26.59 25.19 0.33
N GLN A 220 25.50 25.49 1.02
CA GLN A 220 25.48 25.41 2.47
C GLN A 220 25.86 23.99 2.93
N PRO A 221 26.58 23.86 4.08
CA PRO A 221 26.89 22.58 4.67
C PRO A 221 25.62 21.77 4.93
N GLN A 222 25.74 20.44 4.90
CA GLN A 222 24.62 19.57 5.22
C GLN A 222 24.36 19.62 6.73
N PHE A 223 23.08 19.74 7.10
CA PHE A 223 22.62 19.60 8.47
C PHE A 223 22.90 18.18 8.96
N VAL A 224 23.52 18.06 10.14
CA VAL A 224 23.80 16.78 10.80
C VAL A 224 23.58 16.95 12.30
N LEU A 225 22.71 16.14 12.84
CA LEU A 225 22.53 16.03 14.28
C LEU A 225 23.61 15.09 14.84
N LYS A 226 24.66 15.68 15.44
CA LYS A 226 25.83 14.94 15.96
C LYS A 226 25.72 14.76 17.47
N ARG A 227 25.98 13.52 17.91
CA ARG A 227 25.93 13.16 19.31
C ARG A 227 26.68 11.83 19.52
N ASP A 228 27.09 11.54 20.74
CA ASP A 228 27.46 10.18 21.12
C ASP A 228 26.20 9.37 21.40
N TRP A 229 25.74 8.66 20.39
CA TRP A 229 24.47 7.92 20.42
C TRP A 229 24.44 6.78 21.44
N LEU A 230 25.59 6.27 21.85
CA LEU A 230 25.68 5.24 22.89
C LEU A 230 25.45 5.84 24.29
N ALA A 231 25.95 7.04 24.52
CA ALA A 231 25.81 7.74 25.80
C ALA A 231 24.50 8.53 25.88
N ASP A 232 24.00 9.07 24.73
CA ASP A 232 22.83 9.93 24.64
C ASP A 232 21.98 9.54 23.42
N PRO A 233 21.09 8.57 23.56
CA PRO A 233 20.24 8.07 22.47
C PRO A 233 19.34 9.13 21.85
N LEU A 234 19.00 8.98 20.56
CA LEU A 234 18.02 9.82 19.85
C LEU A 234 16.64 9.67 20.51
N ARG A 235 16.05 10.76 20.99
CA ARG A 235 14.74 10.79 21.62
C ARG A 235 13.67 11.03 20.60
N VAL A 236 12.78 10.05 20.43
CA VAL A 236 11.80 10.03 19.34
C VAL A 236 10.38 10.02 19.86
N VAL A 237 9.50 10.74 19.18
CA VAL A 237 8.04 10.64 19.32
C VAL A 237 7.43 10.31 17.97
N THR A 238 6.48 9.36 17.93
CA THR A 238 5.80 8.94 16.71
C THR A 238 4.30 9.16 16.83
N LEU A 239 3.69 9.85 15.85
CA LEU A 239 2.25 10.14 15.81
C LEU A 239 1.61 9.46 14.62
N CYS A 240 0.37 8.97 14.82
CA CYS A 240 -0.35 8.12 13.85
C CYS A 240 0.52 6.92 13.45
N SER A 241 1.08 6.27 14.46
CA SER A 241 2.22 5.38 14.31
C SER A 241 1.88 4.03 13.65
N GLY A 242 0.61 3.61 13.62
CA GLY A 242 0.22 2.30 13.11
C GLY A 242 1.01 1.18 13.82
N TYR A 243 1.64 0.29 13.04
CA TYR A 243 2.58 -0.68 13.58
C TYR A 243 4.00 -0.15 13.79
N ASP A 244 4.20 1.16 13.66
CA ASP A 244 5.44 1.88 13.92
C ASP A 244 6.60 1.60 12.94
N SER A 245 6.30 1.70 11.64
CA SER A 245 7.32 1.68 10.58
C SER A 245 8.45 2.70 10.81
N GLN A 246 8.17 3.78 11.53
CA GLN A 246 9.13 4.78 11.94
C GLN A 246 10.23 4.18 12.83
N CYS A 247 9.84 3.43 13.87
CA CYS A 247 10.80 2.76 14.76
C CYS A 247 11.50 1.58 14.08
N ILE A 248 10.80 0.85 13.19
CA ILE A 248 11.44 -0.20 12.39
C ILE A 248 12.58 0.39 11.54
N ALA A 249 12.38 1.55 10.94
CA ALA A 249 13.44 2.23 10.17
C ALA A 249 14.65 2.60 11.04
N PHE A 250 14.45 2.96 12.31
CA PHE A 250 15.58 3.16 13.25
C PHE A 250 16.27 1.85 13.60
N GLN A 251 15.56 0.75 13.76
CA GLN A 251 16.18 -0.57 13.97
C GLN A 251 17.03 -0.98 12.77
N MET A 252 16.54 -0.75 11.55
CA MET A 252 17.34 -0.96 10.33
C MET A 252 18.58 -0.06 10.29
N LEU A 253 18.47 1.18 10.78
CA LEU A 253 19.62 2.08 10.89
C LEU A 253 20.63 1.58 11.94
N GLN A 254 20.19 1.00 13.07
CA GLN A 254 21.06 0.38 14.08
C GLN A 254 21.86 -0.80 13.52
N GLU A 255 21.28 -1.59 12.60
CA GLU A 255 21.99 -2.68 11.92
C GLU A 255 23.11 -2.14 11.01
N ARG A 256 22.90 -0.96 10.40
CA ARG A 256 23.92 -0.30 9.54
C ARG A 256 24.96 0.47 10.33
N HIS A 257 24.58 1.05 11.46
CA HIS A 257 25.40 1.89 12.34
C HIS A 257 25.32 1.35 13.76
N PRO A 258 26.19 0.40 14.13
CA PRO A 258 26.14 -0.28 15.43
C PRO A 258 26.33 0.62 16.66
N ASP A 259 26.84 1.83 16.48
CA ASP A 259 26.94 2.88 17.49
C ASP A 259 25.63 3.66 17.69
N PHE A 260 24.68 3.58 16.78
CA PHE A 260 23.42 4.29 16.88
C PHE A 260 22.50 3.69 17.95
N ARG A 261 21.86 4.56 18.73
CA ARG A 261 20.80 4.21 19.68
C ARG A 261 19.68 5.22 19.59
N PHE A 262 18.45 4.76 19.77
CA PHE A 262 17.27 5.61 19.92
C PHE A 262 16.40 5.15 21.07
N GLU A 263 15.60 6.08 21.58
CA GLU A 263 14.62 5.86 22.63
C GLU A 263 13.27 6.42 22.20
N LEU A 264 12.26 5.57 22.15
CA LEU A 264 10.89 5.99 21.90
C LEU A 264 10.31 6.56 23.19
N LYS A 265 10.14 7.88 23.24
CA LYS A 265 9.61 8.58 24.43
C LYS A 265 8.09 8.51 24.51
N ALA A 266 7.41 8.62 23.36
CA ALA A 266 5.97 8.49 23.27
C ALA A 266 5.52 8.10 21.87
N TRP A 267 4.31 7.59 21.79
CA TRP A 267 3.63 7.36 20.52
C TRP A 267 2.14 7.69 20.63
N ALA A 268 1.52 8.04 19.52
CA ALA A 268 0.10 8.22 19.42
C ALA A 268 -0.47 7.40 18.26
N GLU A 269 -1.44 6.56 18.57
CA GLU A 269 -2.17 5.75 17.60
C GLU A 269 -3.63 5.63 18.04
N PHE A 270 -4.54 5.80 17.09
CA PHE A 270 -5.98 5.67 17.35
C PHE A 270 -6.36 4.22 17.72
N ASP A 271 -5.71 3.25 17.09
CA ASP A 271 -5.87 1.82 17.39
C ASP A 271 -4.59 1.24 18.01
N PRO A 272 -4.43 1.31 19.34
CA PRO A 272 -3.23 0.83 20.02
C PRO A 272 -3.00 -0.68 19.88
N GLU A 273 -4.03 -1.49 19.62
CA GLU A 273 -3.90 -2.94 19.42
C GLU A 273 -3.11 -3.26 18.16
N SER A 274 -3.17 -2.41 17.14
CA SER A 274 -2.39 -2.58 15.90
C SER A 274 -0.88 -2.49 16.13
N LYS A 275 -0.44 -1.81 17.19
CA LYS A 275 0.97 -1.63 17.58
C LYS A 275 1.45 -2.67 18.58
N ARG A 276 0.55 -3.35 19.25
CA ARG A 276 0.84 -4.27 20.36
C ARG A 276 1.96 -5.28 20.07
N PRO A 277 2.04 -5.94 18.90
CA PRO A 277 3.08 -6.93 18.64
C PRO A 277 4.52 -6.39 18.63
N LEU A 278 4.70 -5.11 18.31
CA LEU A 278 6.01 -4.46 18.18
C LEU A 278 6.36 -3.57 19.37
N ASN A 279 5.39 -3.25 20.20
CA ASN A 279 5.59 -2.37 21.35
C ASN A 279 6.14 -3.14 22.55
N GLU A 280 7.46 -3.25 22.63
CA GLU A 280 8.17 -3.88 23.75
C GLU A 280 8.55 -2.87 24.85
N GLN A 281 8.34 -1.56 24.62
CA GLN A 281 8.76 -0.52 25.55
C GLN A 281 7.58 0.26 26.14
N PRO A 282 7.60 0.52 27.45
CA PRO A 282 6.65 1.43 28.06
C PRO A 282 7.00 2.86 27.61
N ALA A 283 6.22 3.40 26.71
CA ALA A 283 6.27 4.81 26.37
C ALA A 283 5.07 5.53 26.99
N VAL A 284 5.20 6.81 27.26
CA VAL A 284 4.05 7.66 27.55
C VAL A 284 3.12 7.61 26.35
N VAL A 285 1.88 7.22 26.56
CA VAL A 285 0.96 6.89 25.49
C VAL A 285 -0.10 7.96 25.39
N ALA A 286 -0.12 8.70 24.30
CA ALA A 286 -1.28 9.44 23.88
C ALA A 286 -2.01 8.61 22.82
N HIS A 287 -3.04 7.90 23.21
CA HIS A 287 -3.80 7.02 22.31
C HIS A 287 -4.52 7.78 21.18
N ASN A 288 -4.80 9.06 21.37
CA ASN A 288 -5.57 9.86 20.40
C ASN A 288 -5.03 11.28 20.34
N LEU A 289 -4.64 11.75 19.15
CA LEU A 289 -4.19 13.14 18.93
C LEU A 289 -5.26 14.20 19.26
N LEU A 290 -6.54 13.81 19.30
CA LEU A 290 -7.63 14.73 19.69
C LEU A 290 -7.66 15.03 21.20
N PHE A 291 -7.01 14.21 22.01
CA PHE A 291 -6.95 14.34 23.47
C PHE A 291 -5.52 14.10 23.96
N PRO A 292 -4.56 14.94 23.54
CA PRO A 292 -3.15 14.73 23.83
C PRO A 292 -2.81 15.04 25.29
N GLN A 293 -1.80 14.34 25.80
CA GLN A 293 -1.15 14.60 27.09
C GLN A 293 0.36 14.78 26.84
N TRP A 294 0.74 15.95 26.31
CA TRP A 294 2.12 16.24 25.93
C TRP A 294 2.91 16.97 27.01
N ASP A 295 2.26 17.50 28.05
CA ASP A 295 2.91 18.31 29.09
C ASP A 295 4.02 17.56 29.81
N ASP A 296 3.87 16.25 30.01
CA ASP A 296 4.90 15.40 30.62
C ASP A 296 6.18 15.28 29.76
N LEU A 297 6.11 15.68 28.49
CA LEU A 297 7.23 15.65 27.54
C LEU A 297 7.77 17.05 27.22
N ALA A 298 7.26 18.10 27.85
CA ALA A 298 7.68 19.48 27.58
C ALA A 298 9.20 19.69 27.78
N ASP A 299 9.77 19.04 28.78
CA ASP A 299 11.19 19.12 29.14
C ASP A 299 12.01 17.87 28.70
N ALA A 300 11.42 17.01 27.85
CA ALA A 300 12.07 15.74 27.47
C ALA A 300 13.16 15.88 26.40
N ASP A 301 13.46 17.10 25.95
CA ASP A 301 14.46 17.41 24.88
C ASP A 301 14.32 16.49 23.66
N ILE A 302 13.12 16.43 23.11
CA ILE A 302 12.81 15.55 21.97
C ILE A 302 13.64 15.95 20.74
N ASP A 303 14.35 14.98 20.18
CA ASP A 303 15.16 15.19 18.98
C ASP A 303 14.33 15.12 17.70
N LEU A 304 13.44 14.13 17.61
CA LEU A 304 12.66 13.89 16.41
C LEU A 304 11.20 13.57 16.74
N LEU A 305 10.31 14.28 16.10
CA LEU A 305 8.89 13.94 16.05
C LEU A 305 8.51 13.57 14.62
N THR A 306 7.97 12.35 14.45
CA THR A 306 7.50 11.88 13.13
C THR A 306 5.98 11.75 13.14
N TYR A 307 5.34 12.12 12.03
CA TYR A 307 3.90 12.01 11.90
C TYR A 307 3.46 11.71 10.46
N SER A 308 2.51 10.78 10.33
CA SER A 308 1.84 10.44 9.08
C SER A 308 0.34 10.44 9.31
N THR A 309 -0.23 11.64 9.26
CA THR A 309 -1.65 11.84 9.55
C THR A 309 -2.56 11.19 8.51
N PRO A 310 -3.79 10.78 8.88
CA PRO A 310 -4.71 10.11 7.98
C PRO A 310 -4.88 10.83 6.64
N CYS A 311 -4.79 10.08 5.54
CA CYS A 311 -4.88 10.60 4.17
C CYS A 311 -6.22 10.30 3.49
N GLN A 312 -7.20 9.68 4.19
CA GLN A 312 -8.44 9.20 3.58
C GLN A 312 -9.27 10.31 2.91
N SER A 313 -9.22 11.52 3.46
CA SER A 313 -9.99 12.65 2.91
C SER A 313 -9.30 13.37 1.75
N ILE A 314 -8.05 13.01 1.40
CA ILE A 314 -7.29 13.64 0.30
C ILE A 314 -6.78 12.64 -0.74
N SER A 315 -6.81 11.34 -0.44
CA SER A 315 -6.33 10.31 -1.37
C SER A 315 -7.28 10.16 -2.56
N GLN A 316 -6.74 9.65 -3.69
CA GLN A 316 -7.57 9.34 -4.88
C GLN A 316 -8.65 8.29 -4.61
N ALA A 317 -8.41 7.41 -3.64
CA ALA A 317 -9.37 6.38 -3.22
C ALA A 317 -10.37 6.88 -2.17
N GLY A 318 -10.21 8.12 -1.66
CA GLY A 318 -11.05 8.70 -0.62
C GLY A 318 -12.07 9.71 -1.15
N LYS A 319 -12.86 10.28 -0.24
CA LYS A 319 -13.93 11.24 -0.57
C LYS A 319 -13.45 12.62 -1.05
N ARG A 320 -12.14 12.90 -1.02
CA ARG A 320 -11.51 14.17 -1.43
C ARG A 320 -12.04 15.42 -0.71
N GLU A 321 -12.41 15.29 0.55
CA GLU A 321 -12.97 16.35 1.40
C GLU A 321 -11.92 17.38 1.87
N GLY A 322 -10.62 17.15 1.58
CA GLY A 322 -9.53 18.07 1.92
C GLY A 322 -9.00 17.92 3.35
N ILE A 323 -8.13 18.88 3.73
CA ILE A 323 -7.47 18.95 5.05
C ILE A 323 -7.71 20.28 5.76
N LYS A 324 -8.76 21.00 5.39
CA LYS A 324 -9.05 22.34 5.89
C LYS A 324 -9.06 22.39 7.42
N LYS A 325 -8.41 23.39 8.00
CA LYS A 325 -8.38 23.62 9.46
C LYS A 325 -9.81 23.77 10.02
N GLY A 326 -10.09 23.03 11.10
CA GLY A 326 -11.42 23.05 11.75
C GLY A 326 -12.51 22.28 11.01
N SER A 327 -12.18 21.51 9.94
CA SER A 327 -13.14 20.59 9.33
C SER A 327 -13.20 19.28 10.11
N ASP A 328 -14.35 18.58 10.02
CA ASP A 328 -14.56 17.27 10.65
C ASP A 328 -13.95 16.11 9.83
N THR A 329 -13.10 16.42 8.86
CA THR A 329 -12.49 15.39 8.01
C THR A 329 -11.38 14.63 8.77
N ARG A 330 -11.23 13.33 8.49
CA ARG A 330 -10.15 12.53 9.11
C ARG A 330 -8.76 13.10 8.84
N SER A 331 -8.54 13.72 7.69
CA SER A 331 -7.24 14.31 7.33
C SER A 331 -6.97 15.64 8.05
N ALA A 332 -7.98 16.28 8.64
CA ALA A 332 -7.82 17.48 9.48
C ALA A 332 -7.11 17.19 10.81
N VAL A 333 -6.91 15.92 11.16
CA VAL A 333 -6.06 15.47 12.29
C VAL A 333 -4.65 16.05 12.20
N LEU A 334 -4.16 16.42 11.00
CA LEU A 334 -2.91 17.17 10.82
C LEU A 334 -2.80 18.38 11.79
N TRP A 335 -3.86 19.15 11.95
CA TRP A 335 -3.83 20.38 12.76
C TRP A 335 -3.68 20.14 14.26
N TYR A 336 -4.06 18.96 14.75
CA TYR A 336 -3.85 18.59 16.16
C TYR A 336 -2.38 18.24 16.47
N THR A 337 -1.55 18.01 15.44
CA THR A 337 -0.11 17.81 15.59
C THR A 337 0.59 19.11 16.09
N GLU A 338 -0.01 20.28 15.84
CA GLU A 338 0.52 21.57 16.28
C GLU A 338 0.79 21.60 17.79
N GLU A 339 -0.13 21.07 18.60
CA GLU A 339 0.03 21.06 20.05
C GLU A 339 1.26 20.27 20.49
N ALA A 340 1.47 19.09 19.90
CA ALA A 340 2.68 18.29 20.14
C ALA A 340 3.95 19.06 19.77
N VAL A 341 3.96 19.72 18.61
CA VAL A 341 5.09 20.54 18.15
C VAL A 341 5.36 21.70 19.10
N ARG A 342 4.31 22.41 19.50
CA ARG A 342 4.40 23.58 20.39
C ARG A 342 4.90 23.21 21.79
N THR A 343 4.41 22.10 22.35
CA THR A 343 4.73 21.67 23.72
C THR A 343 6.12 21.07 23.81
N MET A 344 6.44 20.11 22.95
CA MET A 344 7.71 19.38 23.01
C MET A 344 8.87 20.10 22.30
N ARG A 345 8.58 21.00 21.36
CA ARG A 345 9.58 21.72 20.54
C ARG A 345 10.69 20.83 19.98
N PRO A 346 10.36 19.74 19.27
CA PRO A 346 11.36 18.80 18.76
C PRO A 346 12.42 19.51 17.91
N LYS A 347 13.65 18.97 17.86
CA LYS A 347 14.73 19.53 17.02
C LYS A 347 14.43 19.35 15.53
N VAL A 348 13.86 18.20 15.19
CA VAL A 348 13.52 17.82 13.82
C VAL A 348 12.08 17.29 13.78
N LEU A 349 11.33 17.65 12.73
CA LEU A 349 10.02 17.09 12.41
C LEU A 349 10.13 16.31 11.10
N LEU A 350 9.48 15.17 10.99
CA LEU A 350 9.29 14.44 9.74
C LEU A 350 7.81 14.21 9.50
N GLN A 351 7.29 14.79 8.42
CA GLN A 351 5.94 14.55 7.92
C GLN A 351 5.97 13.64 6.70
N GLU A 352 5.14 12.61 6.70
CA GLU A 352 4.83 11.82 5.48
C GLU A 352 3.34 11.93 5.15
N ASN A 353 3.02 11.94 3.83
CA ASN A 353 1.65 11.82 3.37
C ASN A 353 1.59 11.44 1.88
N VAL A 354 0.37 11.20 1.37
CA VAL A 354 0.14 10.91 -0.04
C VAL A 354 0.47 12.11 -0.93
N ARG A 355 0.80 11.83 -2.21
CA ARG A 355 1.11 12.86 -3.22
C ARG A 355 0.04 13.95 -3.31
N ALA A 356 -1.23 13.59 -3.08
CA ALA A 356 -2.33 14.54 -3.15
C ALA A 356 -2.24 15.70 -2.13
N LEU A 357 -1.44 15.58 -1.06
CA LEU A 357 -1.19 16.67 -0.12
C LEU A 357 -0.68 17.96 -0.80
N ILE A 358 0.14 17.81 -1.81
CA ILE A 358 0.74 18.93 -2.56
C ILE A 358 0.10 19.16 -3.94
N ASN A 359 -1.10 18.63 -4.19
CA ASN A 359 -1.83 18.95 -5.41
C ASN A 359 -2.43 20.37 -5.32
N GLN A 360 -2.95 20.86 -6.45
CA GLN A 360 -3.49 22.21 -6.56
C GLN A 360 -4.61 22.50 -5.53
N VAL A 361 -5.43 21.50 -5.23
CA VAL A 361 -6.59 21.65 -4.31
C VAL A 361 -6.14 21.78 -2.85
N ASN A 362 -5.19 20.94 -2.42
CA ASN A 362 -4.75 20.89 -1.01
C ASN A 362 -3.56 21.81 -0.72
N MET A 363 -2.92 22.37 -1.75
CA MET A 363 -1.73 23.23 -1.62
C MET A 363 -1.96 24.47 -0.73
N PRO A 364 -3.13 25.16 -0.75
CA PRO A 364 -3.36 26.29 0.16
C PRO A 364 -3.27 25.87 1.63
N ASP A 365 -3.96 24.79 2.01
CA ASP A 365 -3.96 24.31 3.40
C ASP A 365 -2.58 23.77 3.81
N PHE A 366 -1.86 23.10 2.88
CA PHE A 366 -0.50 22.65 3.13
C PHE A 366 0.48 23.82 3.34
N ARG A 367 0.33 24.91 2.58
CA ARG A 367 1.12 26.13 2.81
C ARG A 367 0.81 26.78 4.16
N GLU A 368 -0.46 26.81 4.56
CA GLU A 368 -0.84 27.31 5.89
C GLU A 368 -0.17 26.47 6.99
N TRP A 369 -0.13 25.13 6.83
CA TRP A 369 0.60 24.24 7.73
C TRP A 369 2.10 24.57 7.79
N CYS A 370 2.75 24.76 6.64
CA CYS A 370 4.17 25.14 6.59
C CYS A 370 4.40 26.49 7.31
N GLN A 371 3.56 27.50 7.07
CA GLN A 371 3.65 28.81 7.72
C GLN A 371 3.45 28.71 9.23
N LEU A 372 2.57 27.83 9.68
CA LEU A 372 2.37 27.56 11.10
C LEU A 372 3.66 26.98 11.73
N LEU A 373 4.31 26.02 11.10
CA LEU A 373 5.60 25.50 11.56
C LEU A 373 6.69 26.58 11.56
N GLU A 374 6.73 27.45 10.54
CA GLU A 374 7.64 28.58 10.47
C GLU A 374 7.41 29.56 11.63
N SER A 375 6.15 29.81 12.00
CA SER A 375 5.81 30.65 13.16
C SER A 375 6.28 30.06 14.49
N HIS A 376 6.45 28.73 14.55
CA HIS A 376 7.05 28.02 15.69
C HIS A 376 8.58 27.92 15.61
N GLY A 377 9.21 28.55 14.60
CA GLY A 377 10.65 28.63 14.43
C GLY A 377 11.28 27.47 13.66
N TYR A 378 10.54 26.80 12.81
CA TYR A 378 11.06 25.73 11.96
C TYR A 378 11.34 26.22 10.53
N VAL A 379 12.32 25.60 9.90
CA VAL A 379 12.63 25.76 8.47
C VAL A 379 12.23 24.46 7.76
N ASN A 380 11.35 24.57 6.75
CA ASN A 380 10.76 23.43 6.06
C ASN A 380 11.54 23.04 4.80
N PHE A 381 11.80 21.75 4.60
CA PHE A 381 12.50 21.18 3.45
C PHE A 381 11.61 20.14 2.76
N LEU A 382 11.46 20.26 1.45
CA LEU A 382 10.85 19.26 0.58
C LEU A 382 11.89 18.69 -0.36
N ALA A 383 11.70 17.42 -0.77
CA ALA A 383 12.62 16.76 -1.68
C ALA A 383 12.78 17.57 -2.99
N PRO A 384 14.01 17.89 -3.43
CA PRO A 384 14.24 18.50 -4.72
C PRO A 384 13.98 17.51 -5.86
N SER A 385 13.98 18.00 -7.08
CA SER A 385 13.98 17.14 -8.27
C SER A 385 15.37 16.55 -8.49
N PHE A 386 15.47 15.21 -8.50
CA PHE A 386 16.72 14.49 -8.77
C PHE A 386 16.72 13.92 -10.19
N PRO A 387 17.86 13.94 -10.90
CA PRO A 387 18.00 13.26 -12.18
C PRO A 387 17.98 11.73 -12.00
N ILE A 388 17.29 11.03 -12.91
CA ILE A 388 17.20 9.55 -12.95
C ILE A 388 17.89 9.07 -14.22
N ALA A 389 19.20 8.81 -14.13
CA ALA A 389 20.02 8.46 -15.28
C ALA A 389 19.76 7.03 -15.82
N TRP A 390 19.23 6.14 -14.98
CA TRP A 390 18.96 4.74 -15.33
C TRP A 390 17.53 4.51 -15.86
N SER A 391 16.63 5.49 -15.75
CA SER A 391 15.27 5.32 -16.27
C SER A 391 15.28 5.22 -17.80
N LYS A 392 14.68 4.14 -18.31
CA LYS A 392 14.45 3.95 -19.75
C LYS A 392 13.23 4.71 -20.25
N ASP A 393 12.30 5.07 -19.36
CA ASP A 393 11.18 5.93 -19.69
C ASP A 393 11.65 7.37 -19.87
N LYS A 394 11.50 7.88 -21.10
CA LYS A 394 11.84 9.27 -21.45
C LYS A 394 11.08 10.31 -20.62
N ARG A 395 9.92 9.93 -20.04
CA ARG A 395 9.10 10.80 -19.17
C ARG A 395 9.63 10.86 -17.74
N GLU A 396 10.41 9.87 -17.31
CA GLU A 396 10.90 9.70 -15.94
C GLU A 396 12.39 10.04 -15.80
N ARG A 397 12.82 11.12 -16.46
CA ARG A 397 14.23 11.57 -16.40
C ARG A 397 14.61 12.26 -15.10
N LYS A 398 13.61 12.71 -14.35
CA LYS A 398 13.79 13.39 -13.05
C LYS A 398 12.66 12.99 -12.11
N THR A 399 12.94 12.97 -10.80
CA THR A 399 11.90 12.83 -9.79
C THR A 399 11.01 14.08 -9.76
N VAL A 400 9.79 13.91 -9.26
CA VAL A 400 8.86 15.03 -9.04
C VAL A 400 9.29 15.78 -7.78
N PRO A 401 9.39 17.12 -7.79
CA PRO A 401 9.70 17.89 -6.59
C PRO A 401 8.69 17.62 -5.46
N GLY A 402 9.17 17.54 -4.22
CA GLY A 402 8.36 17.23 -3.05
C GLY A 402 8.02 15.75 -2.87
N ILE A 403 8.37 14.90 -3.84
CA ILE A 403 7.97 13.49 -3.88
C ILE A 403 9.19 12.57 -3.83
N LEU A 404 9.15 11.57 -2.93
CA LEU A 404 10.01 10.40 -3.02
C LEU A 404 9.19 9.19 -3.45
N ASN A 405 9.76 8.36 -4.32
CA ASN A 405 9.12 7.14 -4.80
C ASN A 405 9.91 5.92 -4.28
N ALA A 406 9.25 5.02 -3.56
CA ALA A 406 9.86 3.87 -2.91
C ALA A 406 10.71 3.01 -3.85
N LYS A 407 10.34 2.91 -5.14
CA LYS A 407 11.14 2.18 -6.16
C LYS A 407 12.54 2.75 -6.39
N HIS A 408 12.82 3.95 -5.91
CA HIS A 408 14.13 4.59 -6.00
C HIS A 408 14.93 4.48 -4.70
N TYR A 409 14.43 3.69 -3.74
CA TYR A 409 15.01 3.53 -2.40
C TYR A 409 14.99 2.06 -1.93
N GLY A 410 15.15 1.11 -2.86
CA GLY A 410 15.36 -0.31 -2.54
C GLY A 410 14.12 -1.20 -2.52
N VAL A 411 12.93 -0.65 -2.71
CA VAL A 411 11.66 -1.40 -2.60
C VAL A 411 10.97 -1.56 -3.95
N ALA A 412 10.56 -2.78 -4.30
CA ALA A 412 9.89 -3.10 -5.57
C ALA A 412 8.42 -2.60 -5.61
N GLN A 413 8.20 -1.34 -5.18
CA GLN A 413 6.88 -0.72 -5.12
C GLN A 413 6.90 0.68 -5.74
N ASN A 414 6.01 0.92 -6.70
CA ASN A 414 5.78 2.27 -7.24
C ASN A 414 4.87 3.06 -6.29
N ARG A 415 5.45 3.61 -5.20
CA ARG A 415 4.72 4.34 -4.16
C ARG A 415 5.30 5.74 -3.99
N GLU A 416 4.57 6.72 -4.50
CA GLU A 416 4.91 8.13 -4.40
C GLU A 416 4.34 8.73 -3.11
N ARG A 417 5.21 9.40 -2.34
CA ARG A 417 4.82 10.07 -1.10
C ARG A 417 5.52 11.41 -0.96
N VAL A 418 4.83 12.34 -0.32
CA VAL A 418 5.42 13.61 0.16
C VAL A 418 6.17 13.31 1.45
N TYR A 419 7.40 13.78 1.52
CA TYR A 419 8.15 13.85 2.76
C TYR A 419 8.60 15.27 2.98
N MET A 420 8.30 15.81 4.16
CA MET A 420 8.77 17.11 4.59
C MET A 420 9.60 16.94 5.86
N ILE A 421 10.80 17.50 5.84
CA ILE A 421 11.65 17.65 7.02
C ILE A 421 11.58 19.10 7.45
N SER A 422 11.29 19.33 8.73
CA SER A 422 11.33 20.67 9.31
C SER A 422 12.35 20.67 10.44
N VAL A 423 13.35 21.54 10.36
CA VAL A 423 14.40 21.63 11.37
C VAL A 423 14.24 22.94 12.12
N ARG A 424 14.30 22.89 13.45
CA ARG A 424 14.23 24.08 14.28
C ARG A 424 15.43 24.99 13.96
N ALA A 425 15.17 26.27 13.72
CA ALA A 425 16.13 27.23 13.17
C ALA A 425 17.42 27.38 14.05
N ASP A 426 17.25 27.33 15.38
CA ASP A 426 18.38 27.40 16.32
C ASP A 426 19.29 26.16 16.27
N VAL A 427 18.75 25.01 15.84
CA VAL A 427 19.51 23.77 15.65
C VAL A 427 20.10 23.68 14.25
N LEU A 428 19.37 24.21 13.25
CA LEU A 428 19.80 24.22 11.85
C LEU A 428 21.03 25.09 11.61
N GLY A 429 21.08 26.30 12.22
CA GLY A 429 22.14 27.29 12.00
C GLY A 429 22.30 27.62 10.51
N ASP A 430 23.54 27.75 10.06
CA ASP A 430 23.90 28.06 8.66
C ASP A 430 23.97 26.79 7.76
N THR A 431 23.31 25.71 8.16
CA THR A 431 23.28 24.44 7.39
C THR A 431 21.95 24.26 6.66
N GLN A 432 21.87 23.24 5.82
CA GLN A 432 20.62 22.84 5.16
C GLN A 432 20.42 21.32 5.21
N TYR A 433 19.17 20.87 5.35
CA TYR A 433 18.86 19.45 5.20
C TYR A 433 18.92 19.05 3.71
N LYS A 434 19.52 17.90 3.41
CA LYS A 434 19.57 17.31 2.07
C LYS A 434 18.88 15.96 2.06
N PHE A 435 17.97 15.77 1.13
CA PHE A 435 17.27 14.51 0.95
C PHE A 435 18.17 13.41 0.37
N PRO A 436 17.90 12.11 0.70
CA PRO A 436 18.65 11.01 0.14
C PRO A 436 18.54 10.96 -1.38
N ARG A 437 19.67 10.66 -2.03
CA ARG A 437 19.73 10.54 -3.50
C ARG A 437 19.07 9.22 -3.94
N PRO A 438 18.23 9.26 -4.98
CA PRO A 438 17.65 8.06 -5.55
C PRO A 438 18.74 7.16 -6.16
N PHE A 439 18.48 5.85 -6.21
CA PHE A 439 19.35 4.87 -6.84
C PHE A 439 18.54 3.83 -7.63
N GLU A 440 19.21 3.11 -8.52
CA GLU A 440 18.56 2.08 -9.34
C GLU A 440 18.14 0.90 -8.48
N LEU A 441 16.86 0.50 -8.64
CA LEU A 441 16.29 -0.65 -7.92
C LEU A 441 16.98 -1.94 -8.36
N GLN A 442 17.43 -2.73 -7.39
CA GLN A 442 18.00 -4.06 -7.61
C GLN A 442 16.98 -5.17 -7.30
N THR A 443 16.00 -4.88 -6.44
CA THR A 443 14.96 -5.81 -6.01
C THR A 443 13.82 -5.84 -7.02
N CYS A 444 13.27 -7.02 -7.30
CA CYS A 444 12.08 -7.18 -8.12
C CYS A 444 10.91 -7.75 -7.30
N ILE A 445 9.72 -7.79 -7.89
CA ILE A 445 8.54 -8.31 -7.19
C ILE A 445 8.70 -9.80 -6.81
N ALA A 446 9.44 -10.57 -7.60
CA ALA A 446 9.67 -11.99 -7.30
C ALA A 446 10.42 -12.19 -5.99
N ASP A 447 11.32 -11.28 -5.62
CA ASP A 447 12.13 -11.37 -4.39
C ASP A 447 11.30 -11.25 -3.10
N ILE A 448 10.08 -10.75 -3.21
CA ILE A 448 9.19 -10.55 -2.05
C ILE A 448 8.12 -11.62 -1.92
N LEU A 449 7.93 -12.48 -2.94
CA LEU A 449 6.85 -13.45 -2.97
C LEU A 449 7.13 -14.63 -2.04
N GLU A 450 6.06 -15.17 -1.47
CA GLU A 450 6.07 -16.39 -0.68
C GLU A 450 5.83 -17.60 -1.57
N GLU A 451 6.52 -18.70 -1.24
CA GLU A 451 6.24 -20.03 -1.80
C GLU A 451 5.13 -20.74 -1.00
N GLY A 452 4.44 -21.70 -1.63
CA GLY A 452 3.44 -22.52 -0.94
C GLY A 452 2.26 -21.73 -0.38
N VAL A 453 1.88 -20.62 -1.02
CA VAL A 453 0.79 -19.76 -0.57
C VAL A 453 -0.53 -20.52 -0.55
N SER A 454 -1.29 -20.40 0.54
CA SER A 454 -2.61 -21.04 0.72
C SER A 454 -3.59 -20.67 -0.41
N GLU A 455 -4.44 -21.63 -0.80
CA GLU A 455 -5.45 -21.46 -1.86
C GLU A 455 -6.42 -20.31 -1.59
N LYS A 456 -6.64 -19.92 -0.35
CA LYS A 456 -7.49 -18.77 0.02
C LYS A 456 -7.07 -17.44 -0.59
N PHE A 457 -5.80 -17.30 -0.97
CA PHE A 457 -5.30 -16.08 -1.63
C PHE A 457 -5.50 -16.10 -3.14
N PHE A 458 -5.81 -17.26 -3.74
CA PHE A 458 -6.07 -17.37 -5.17
C PHE A 458 -7.47 -16.89 -5.51
N LEU A 459 -7.61 -16.23 -6.65
CA LEU A 459 -8.91 -15.81 -7.14
C LEU A 459 -9.71 -17.01 -7.63
N LYS A 460 -10.98 -17.05 -7.28
CA LYS A 460 -11.92 -18.00 -7.88
C LYS A 460 -12.04 -17.74 -9.39
N PRO A 461 -12.33 -18.76 -10.22
CA PRO A 461 -12.39 -18.63 -11.68
C PRO A 461 -13.22 -17.43 -12.17
N ASP A 462 -14.41 -17.22 -11.62
CA ASP A 462 -15.28 -16.09 -11.99
C ASP A 462 -14.64 -14.72 -11.68
N SER A 463 -13.91 -14.63 -10.57
CA SER A 463 -13.17 -13.41 -10.21
C SER A 463 -11.99 -13.15 -11.12
N VAL A 464 -11.33 -14.21 -11.63
CA VAL A 464 -10.27 -14.11 -12.63
C VAL A 464 -10.84 -13.54 -13.94
N ILE A 465 -11.96 -14.10 -14.43
CA ILE A 465 -12.64 -13.63 -15.64
C ILE A 465 -13.00 -12.16 -15.51
N LYS A 466 -13.61 -11.78 -14.38
CA LYS A 466 -13.99 -10.40 -14.09
C LYS A 466 -12.80 -9.44 -14.02
N PHE A 467 -11.68 -9.89 -13.48
CA PHE A 467 -10.44 -9.12 -13.43
C PHE A 467 -9.87 -8.89 -14.81
N LEU A 468 -9.83 -9.92 -15.64
CA LEU A 468 -9.31 -9.83 -17.01
C LEU A 468 -10.20 -8.94 -17.88
N SER A 469 -11.53 -9.12 -17.82
CA SER A 469 -12.48 -8.31 -18.60
C SER A 469 -12.47 -6.82 -18.23
N LYS A 470 -12.26 -6.46 -16.96
CA LYS A 470 -12.10 -5.06 -16.53
C LYS A 470 -10.79 -4.42 -17.05
N ASN A 471 -9.74 -5.20 -17.22
CA ASN A 471 -8.45 -4.70 -17.70
C ASN A 471 -8.40 -4.57 -19.23
N GLU A 472 -9.28 -5.23 -19.97
CA GLU A 472 -9.43 -5.04 -21.42
C GLU A 472 -9.96 -3.64 -21.76
N THR A 473 -10.82 -3.06 -20.92
CA THR A 473 -11.41 -1.72 -21.13
C THR A 473 -10.49 -0.58 -20.69
N LYS A 474 -9.56 -0.83 -19.78
CA LYS A 474 -8.51 0.14 -19.39
C LYS A 474 -7.23 -0.23 -20.13
N GLN A 475 -7.04 0.39 -21.30
CA GLN A 475 -5.81 0.28 -22.06
C GLN A 475 -4.57 0.33 -21.15
N ARG A 476 -3.75 -0.71 -21.30
CA ARG A 476 -2.39 -0.83 -20.82
C ARG A 476 -2.26 -0.75 -19.28
N VAL A 477 -2.37 -1.87 -18.65
CA VAL A 477 -1.37 -2.16 -17.61
C VAL A 477 -0.03 -2.00 -18.34
N GLN A 478 0.68 -0.92 -18.07
CA GLN A 478 2.08 -0.82 -18.44
C GLN A 478 2.76 -1.95 -17.65
N CYS A 479 2.87 -3.11 -18.26
CA CYS A 479 3.92 -4.05 -17.91
C CYS A 479 5.18 -3.22 -18.08
N ASP A 480 5.80 -2.89 -16.96
CA ASP A 480 7.00 -2.08 -16.95
C ASP A 480 7.98 -2.77 -17.88
N ALA A 481 8.60 -2.04 -18.78
CA ALA A 481 9.62 -2.52 -19.72
C ALA A 481 10.81 -3.27 -19.04
N ARG A 482 10.74 -3.48 -17.75
CA ARG A 482 11.63 -4.35 -16.95
C ARG A 482 11.39 -5.83 -17.16
N ILE A 483 10.20 -6.25 -17.61
CA ILE A 483 9.94 -7.65 -17.98
C ILE A 483 10.70 -8.00 -19.25
N ASP A 484 10.73 -7.10 -20.24
CA ASP A 484 11.54 -7.25 -21.45
C ASP A 484 13.04 -7.32 -21.15
N ASN A 485 13.50 -6.80 -19.99
CA ASN A 485 14.89 -6.89 -19.58
C ASN A 485 15.22 -8.12 -18.73
N ALA A 486 14.25 -8.81 -18.17
CA ALA A 486 14.47 -10.13 -17.57
C ALA A 486 14.76 -11.17 -18.66
N GLU A 487 14.12 -11.06 -19.83
CA GLU A 487 14.49 -11.86 -21.01
C GLU A 487 15.86 -11.48 -21.60
N SER A 488 16.25 -10.20 -21.55
CA SER A 488 17.54 -9.74 -22.05
C SER A 488 18.69 -9.85 -21.04
N ARG A 489 18.40 -10.03 -19.77
CA ARG A 489 19.35 -10.52 -18.77
C ARG A 489 19.22 -12.04 -18.71
N SER A 490 19.81 -12.71 -19.69
CA SER A 490 20.33 -14.02 -19.44
C SER A 490 21.16 -13.91 -18.17
N PHE A 491 20.63 -14.37 -17.06
CA PHE A 491 21.40 -14.64 -15.86
C PHE A 491 22.40 -15.73 -16.25
N VAL A 492 23.56 -15.29 -16.67
CA VAL A 492 24.75 -16.14 -16.75
C VAL A 492 25.27 -16.23 -15.32
N GLY A 493 24.55 -16.95 -14.51
CA GLY A 493 24.98 -17.54 -13.27
C GLY A 493 24.44 -18.96 -13.34
N GLU A 494 25.29 -19.95 -13.16
CA GLU A 494 24.90 -21.34 -13.06
C GLU A 494 23.85 -21.50 -11.97
N ALA A 495 22.57 -21.35 -12.35
CA ALA A 495 21.43 -21.62 -11.47
C ALA A 495 21.38 -23.14 -11.26
N ASN A 496 21.32 -23.56 -10.00
CA ASN A 496 21.05 -24.94 -9.63
C ASN A 496 19.70 -25.38 -10.22
N GLU A 497 19.54 -26.68 -10.52
CA GLU A 497 18.31 -27.24 -11.10
C GLU A 497 17.04 -26.89 -10.33
N ALA A 498 17.13 -26.59 -9.03
CA ALA A 498 16.03 -26.11 -8.21
C ALA A 498 15.57 -24.66 -8.54
N ASP A 499 16.48 -23.80 -8.99
CA ASP A 499 16.17 -22.41 -9.37
C ASP A 499 15.51 -22.32 -10.75
N GLN A 500 15.67 -23.34 -11.61
CA GLN A 500 15.00 -23.41 -12.90
C GLN A 500 13.49 -23.70 -12.80
N GLN A 501 13.02 -24.21 -11.67
CA GLN A 501 11.59 -24.49 -11.44
C GLN A 501 10.79 -23.26 -10.97
N ALA A 502 11.43 -22.19 -10.56
CA ALA A 502 10.81 -20.99 -10.00
C ALA A 502 10.91 -19.76 -10.91
N GLN A 503 10.90 -19.91 -12.22
CA GLN A 503 10.74 -18.76 -13.11
C GLN A 503 9.30 -18.26 -13.04
N ILE A 504 9.10 -17.21 -12.26
CA ILE A 504 7.83 -16.49 -12.14
C ILE A 504 7.84 -15.39 -13.19
N TYR A 505 6.98 -15.50 -14.20
CA TYR A 505 6.78 -14.48 -15.22
C TYR A 505 5.49 -13.73 -14.94
N TYR A 506 5.53 -12.42 -15.10
CA TYR A 506 4.38 -11.53 -14.99
C TYR A 506 4.11 -10.91 -16.36
N GLU A 507 3.30 -11.58 -17.16
CA GLU A 507 2.85 -11.07 -18.43
C GLU A 507 1.33 -10.94 -18.40
N VAL A 508 0.81 -9.75 -18.65
CA VAL A 508 -0.60 -9.54 -18.93
C VAL A 508 -0.70 -9.44 -20.45
N THR A 509 -1.22 -10.48 -21.09
CA THR A 509 -1.38 -10.49 -22.54
C THR A 509 -2.69 -9.80 -22.93
N ASP A 510 -2.70 -9.13 -24.10
CA ASP A 510 -3.87 -8.49 -24.71
C ASP A 510 -4.87 -9.52 -25.30
N HIS A 511 -4.87 -10.75 -24.81
CA HIS A 511 -5.71 -11.83 -25.35
C HIS A 511 -7.16 -11.71 -24.85
N LYS A 512 -8.11 -11.55 -25.78
CA LYS A 512 -9.55 -11.65 -25.47
C LYS A 512 -9.93 -13.12 -25.27
N LEU A 513 -10.43 -13.43 -24.07
CA LEU A 513 -10.92 -14.76 -23.77
C LEU A 513 -12.09 -15.13 -24.69
N SER A 514 -11.99 -16.27 -25.37
CA SER A 514 -13.10 -16.84 -26.13
C SER A 514 -14.17 -17.40 -25.19
N ARG A 515 -15.39 -17.63 -25.71
CA ARG A 515 -16.47 -18.28 -24.93
C ARG A 515 -16.05 -19.65 -24.40
N GLU A 516 -15.25 -20.37 -25.13
CA GLU A 516 -14.79 -21.71 -24.77
C GLU A 516 -13.77 -21.63 -23.61
N GLU A 517 -12.88 -20.65 -23.62
CA GLU A 517 -11.94 -20.39 -22.52
C GLU A 517 -12.66 -19.97 -21.23
N ILE A 518 -13.70 -19.13 -21.34
CA ILE A 518 -14.54 -18.76 -20.20
C ILE A 518 -15.26 -19.97 -19.61
N GLU A 519 -15.83 -20.84 -20.45
CA GLU A 519 -16.51 -22.05 -19.99
C GLU A 519 -15.51 -23.06 -19.38
N HIS A 520 -14.32 -23.15 -19.94
CA HIS A 520 -13.24 -23.98 -19.38
C HIS A 520 -12.84 -23.55 -17.97
N VAL A 521 -12.76 -22.25 -17.73
CA VAL A 521 -12.45 -21.70 -16.38
C VAL A 521 -13.60 -21.95 -15.41
N ARG A 522 -14.86 -21.82 -15.84
CA ARG A 522 -16.05 -22.13 -15.02
C ARG A 522 -16.06 -23.59 -14.56
N GLN A 523 -15.50 -24.50 -15.36
CA GLN A 523 -15.39 -25.92 -15.04
C GLN A 523 -14.14 -26.26 -14.18
N GLY A 524 -13.43 -25.24 -13.67
CA GLY A 524 -12.22 -25.42 -12.86
C GLY A 524 -10.94 -25.58 -13.68
N GLY A 525 -10.99 -25.25 -14.97
CA GLY A 525 -9.82 -25.18 -15.85
C GLY A 525 -9.01 -23.90 -15.66
N HIS A 526 -7.78 -23.90 -16.13
CA HIS A 526 -6.90 -22.74 -16.14
C HIS A 526 -6.95 -22.04 -17.50
N ILE A 527 -6.85 -20.71 -17.52
CA ILE A 527 -6.93 -19.92 -18.76
C ILE A 527 -5.57 -19.84 -19.43
N ALA A 528 -5.62 -19.93 -20.75
CA ALA A 528 -4.53 -19.59 -21.63
C ALA A 528 -4.36 -18.06 -21.73
N GLY A 529 -3.17 -17.56 -21.52
CA GLY A 529 -2.79 -16.17 -21.72
C GLY A 529 -2.04 -15.98 -23.04
#